data_1442b138c9e74f9cb6aead5ad7fcd89e
#
_entry.id   1442b138c9e74f9cb6aead5ad7fcd89e
#
_cell.length_a   1.000
_cell.length_b   1.000
_cell.length_c   1.000
_cell.angle_alpha   90.00
_cell.angle_beta   90.00
_cell.angle_gamma   90.00
#
_symmetry.space_group_name_H-M   'P 1'
#
loop_
_entity.id
_entity.type
_entity.pdbx_description
1 polymer ?
#
loop_
_entity_poly.entity_id
_entity_poly.type
_entity_poly.pdbx_seq_one_letter_code
_entity_poly.pdbx_strand_id
1 'polypeptide(L)'
;MAAHNLIVQELKKIDQTPIVSEEGNEGDPLSTDTCWLVDPLDGTKEFIKKNGMFTVNIALMRRNKDRWNPIFGVVHAPVTKTTWFGGIVIPSERRGPDGTGLMMVNPSMPPNPVRLVASGTHRGEKDELFAQKLGNYDLVRMGSSLKACIVAEGSADLYPRFGPTSCWDIAAAHAVVSGAGGIVVDPSGKNLDYDVIENILNPYFLVAADNRWTEDWVKLQ
;
A
#
# COMPACT_ATOMS: atom_id res chain seq x y z
N MET A 1 -6.00 -1.74 -19.77
CA MET A 1 -6.78 -2.86 -20.40
C MET A 1 -5.93 -4.14 -20.61
N ALA A 2 -4.80 -4.17 -21.34
CA ALA A 2 -4.07 -5.44 -21.57
C ALA A 2 -3.58 -6.11 -20.28
N ALA A 3 -2.98 -5.35 -19.36
CA ALA A 3 -2.54 -5.86 -18.07
C ALA A 3 -3.73 -6.38 -17.23
N HIS A 4 -4.82 -5.62 -17.18
CA HIS A 4 -6.06 -6.04 -16.50
C HIS A 4 -6.54 -7.41 -17.02
N ASN A 5 -6.73 -7.55 -18.34
CA ASN A 5 -7.23 -8.79 -18.93
C ASN A 5 -6.33 -10.00 -18.61
N LEU A 6 -5.01 -9.81 -18.63
CA LEU A 6 -4.07 -10.87 -18.27
C LEU A 6 -4.19 -11.25 -16.79
N ILE A 7 -4.22 -10.27 -15.89
CA ILE A 7 -4.36 -10.51 -14.45
C ILE A 7 -5.66 -11.23 -14.15
N VAL A 8 -6.78 -10.78 -14.70
CA VAL A 8 -8.09 -11.45 -14.54
C VAL A 8 -8.05 -12.91 -15.02
N GLN A 9 -7.47 -13.12 -16.21
CA GLN A 9 -7.31 -14.47 -16.76
C GLN A 9 -6.49 -15.39 -15.86
N GLU A 10 -5.40 -14.89 -15.29
CA GLU A 10 -4.52 -15.69 -14.42
C GLU A 10 -5.15 -15.93 -13.04
N LEU A 11 -5.80 -14.92 -12.45
CA LEU A 11 -6.50 -15.08 -11.18
C LEU A 11 -7.65 -16.10 -11.28
N LYS A 12 -8.43 -16.07 -12.36
CA LYS A 12 -9.50 -17.05 -12.61
C LYS A 12 -9.01 -18.51 -12.75
N LYS A 13 -7.72 -18.74 -13.02
CA LYS A 13 -7.14 -20.10 -12.98
C LYS A 13 -6.85 -20.57 -11.56
N ILE A 14 -6.69 -19.65 -10.61
CA ILE A 14 -6.44 -19.97 -9.19
C ILE A 14 -7.77 -20.42 -8.54
N ASP A 15 -8.80 -19.56 -8.63
CA ASP A 15 -10.12 -19.83 -8.09
C ASP A 15 -11.20 -18.96 -8.77
N GLN A 16 -12.46 -19.03 -8.27
CA GLN A 16 -13.59 -18.25 -8.74
C GLN A 16 -13.89 -17.04 -7.85
N THR A 17 -12.93 -16.60 -7.04
CA THR A 17 -13.07 -15.43 -6.19
C THR A 17 -13.35 -14.17 -7.04
N PRO A 18 -14.37 -13.36 -6.71
CA PRO A 18 -14.68 -12.15 -7.45
C PRO A 18 -13.50 -11.18 -7.50
N ILE A 19 -13.40 -10.42 -8.59
CA ILE A 19 -12.33 -9.46 -8.82
C ILE A 19 -12.92 -8.05 -8.90
N VAL A 20 -12.48 -7.16 -8.05
CA VAL A 20 -12.72 -5.71 -8.11
C VAL A 20 -11.45 -5.06 -8.66
N SER A 21 -11.55 -4.33 -9.73
CA SER A 21 -10.39 -3.71 -10.38
C SER A 21 -10.70 -2.28 -10.78
N GLU A 22 -9.67 -1.43 -10.82
CA GLU A 22 -9.76 -0.07 -11.37
C GLU A 22 -10.37 -0.04 -12.77
N GLU A 23 -10.08 -1.06 -13.59
CA GLU A 23 -10.48 -1.16 -14.98
C GLU A 23 -11.84 -1.87 -15.21
N GLY A 24 -12.44 -2.44 -14.15
CA GLY A 24 -13.72 -3.14 -14.20
C GLY A 24 -13.80 -4.36 -13.31
N ASN A 25 -15.01 -4.72 -12.88
CA ASN A 25 -15.27 -5.82 -11.96
C ASN A 25 -15.62 -7.11 -12.69
N GLU A 26 -15.26 -8.24 -12.09
CA GLU A 26 -15.61 -9.59 -12.53
C GLU A 26 -16.24 -10.39 -11.38
N GLY A 27 -17.52 -10.64 -11.50
CA GLY A 27 -18.32 -11.26 -10.44
C GLY A 27 -18.83 -10.25 -9.41
N ASP A 28 -19.65 -10.73 -8.46
CA ASP A 28 -20.21 -9.93 -7.38
C ASP A 28 -19.38 -10.12 -6.11
N PRO A 29 -18.65 -9.08 -5.62
CA PRO A 29 -17.84 -9.18 -4.41
C PRO A 29 -18.68 -9.51 -3.17
N LEU A 30 -19.99 -9.21 -3.15
CA LEU A 30 -20.86 -9.53 -2.04
C LEU A 30 -21.29 -11.01 -1.98
N SER A 31 -21.07 -11.76 -3.05
CA SER A 31 -21.41 -13.19 -3.10
C SER A 31 -20.50 -14.09 -2.26
N THR A 32 -19.34 -13.56 -1.81
CA THR A 32 -18.33 -14.30 -1.02
C THR A 32 -17.76 -13.43 0.10
N ASP A 33 -16.99 -14.05 1.00
CA ASP A 33 -16.28 -13.32 2.07
C ASP A 33 -14.87 -12.89 1.66
N THR A 34 -14.48 -13.15 0.41
CA THR A 34 -13.19 -12.74 -0.15
C THR A 34 -13.38 -12.14 -1.54
N CYS A 35 -12.54 -11.19 -1.91
CA CYS A 35 -12.41 -10.70 -3.28
C CYS A 35 -10.96 -10.35 -3.59
N TRP A 36 -10.60 -10.45 -4.86
CA TRP A 36 -9.36 -9.84 -5.36
C TRP A 36 -9.59 -8.35 -5.60
N LEU A 37 -8.66 -7.52 -5.17
CA LEU A 37 -8.63 -6.09 -5.44
C LEU A 37 -7.39 -5.78 -6.26
N VAL A 38 -7.58 -5.20 -7.45
CA VAL A 38 -6.53 -5.11 -8.47
C VAL A 38 -6.37 -3.67 -8.98
N ASP A 39 -5.14 -3.19 -8.98
CA ASP A 39 -4.70 -2.04 -9.78
C ASP A 39 -3.69 -2.53 -10.81
N PRO A 40 -4.06 -2.60 -12.10
CA PRO A 40 -3.17 -3.11 -13.13
C PRO A 40 -2.02 -2.16 -13.48
N LEU A 41 -2.11 -0.88 -13.10
CA LEU A 41 -1.10 0.13 -13.36
C LEU A 41 -1.21 1.33 -12.42
N ASP A 42 -0.80 1.16 -11.15
CA ASP A 42 -0.69 2.26 -10.20
C ASP A 42 0.48 3.18 -10.56
N GLY A 43 0.20 4.48 -10.60
CA GLY A 43 1.18 5.48 -10.99
C GLY A 43 1.17 5.77 -12.48
N THR A 44 0.00 5.98 -13.09
CA THR A 44 -0.15 6.34 -14.50
C THR A 44 0.68 7.57 -14.89
N LYS A 45 0.81 8.57 -14.01
CA LYS A 45 1.66 9.75 -14.24
C LYS A 45 3.15 9.37 -14.33
N GLU A 46 3.61 8.48 -13.48
CA GLU A 46 4.96 7.95 -13.44
C GLU A 46 5.25 7.10 -14.68
N PHE A 47 4.28 6.30 -15.09
CA PHE A 47 4.36 5.51 -16.34
C PHE A 47 4.49 6.41 -17.56
N ILE A 48 3.67 7.46 -17.69
CA ILE A 48 3.75 8.43 -18.81
C ILE A 48 5.09 9.17 -18.80
N LYS A 49 5.60 9.55 -17.64
CA LYS A 49 6.91 10.20 -17.45
C LYS A 49 8.09 9.25 -17.68
N LYS A 50 7.85 7.94 -17.77
CA LYS A 50 8.88 6.89 -17.92
C LYS A 50 9.96 6.93 -16.83
N ASN A 51 9.59 7.30 -15.59
CA ASN A 51 10.53 7.39 -14.47
C ASN A 51 10.71 6.05 -13.72
N GLY A 52 9.95 5.02 -14.11
CA GLY A 52 10.04 3.67 -13.56
C GLY A 52 9.34 3.45 -12.22
N MET A 53 8.70 4.49 -11.65
CA MET A 53 8.07 4.42 -10.32
C MET A 53 6.58 4.07 -10.40
N PHE A 54 6.21 3.06 -11.17
CA PHE A 54 4.85 2.55 -11.25
C PHE A 54 4.81 1.08 -10.87
N THR A 55 3.65 0.60 -10.42
CA THR A 55 3.49 -0.76 -9.91
C THR A 55 2.22 -1.44 -10.44
N VAL A 56 2.17 -2.76 -10.33
CA VAL A 56 0.98 -3.59 -10.42
C VAL A 56 0.65 -4.03 -9.00
N ASN A 57 -0.59 -3.81 -8.56
CA ASN A 57 -1.03 -4.11 -7.21
C ASN A 57 -2.14 -5.16 -7.24
N ILE A 58 -2.00 -6.23 -6.48
CA ILE A 58 -3.02 -7.29 -6.33
C ILE A 58 -3.16 -7.62 -4.85
N ALA A 59 -4.36 -7.46 -4.29
CA ALA A 59 -4.65 -7.80 -2.91
C ALA A 59 -5.76 -8.86 -2.83
N LEU A 60 -5.61 -9.81 -1.92
CA LEU A 60 -6.71 -10.66 -1.48
C LEU A 60 -7.33 -10.01 -0.25
N MET A 61 -8.59 -9.63 -0.39
CA MET A 61 -9.37 -8.98 0.64
C MET A 61 -10.27 -9.98 1.36
N ARG A 62 -10.48 -9.77 2.67
CA ARG A 62 -11.46 -10.51 3.45
C ARG A 62 -12.49 -9.54 4.03
N ARG A 63 -13.78 -9.88 3.84
CA ARG A 63 -14.89 -9.10 4.39
C ARG A 63 -15.05 -9.35 5.89
N ASN A 64 -15.25 -8.26 6.62
CA ASN A 64 -15.63 -8.26 8.02
C ASN A 64 -16.82 -7.30 8.17
N LYS A 65 -18.04 -7.84 8.25
CA LYS A 65 -19.30 -7.08 8.16
C LYS A 65 -19.38 -6.31 6.83
N ASP A 66 -19.40 -4.99 6.91
CA ASP A 66 -19.52 -4.09 5.75
C ASP A 66 -18.17 -3.53 5.27
N ARG A 67 -17.07 -3.97 5.90
CA ARG A 67 -15.72 -3.48 5.59
C ARG A 67 -14.80 -4.61 5.15
N TRP A 68 -13.77 -4.25 4.39
CA TRP A 68 -12.82 -5.19 3.83
C TRP A 68 -11.41 -4.93 4.37
N ASN A 69 -10.69 -6.01 4.65
CA ASN A 69 -9.32 -5.96 5.13
C ASN A 69 -8.41 -6.80 4.22
N PRO A 70 -7.24 -6.29 3.84
CA PRO A 70 -6.31 -7.06 3.02
C PRO A 70 -5.64 -8.14 3.90
N ILE A 71 -5.69 -9.38 3.44
CA ILE A 71 -5.06 -10.51 4.12
C ILE A 71 -3.79 -11.00 3.44
N PHE A 72 -3.65 -10.71 2.15
CA PHE A 72 -2.47 -10.98 1.34
C PHE A 72 -2.34 -9.91 0.26
N GLY A 73 -1.13 -9.55 -0.11
CA GLY A 73 -0.86 -8.57 -1.16
C GLY A 73 0.38 -8.89 -1.97
N VAL A 74 0.35 -8.46 -3.22
CA VAL A 74 1.49 -8.47 -4.14
C VAL A 74 1.60 -7.08 -4.76
N VAL A 75 2.78 -6.48 -4.65
CA VAL A 75 3.16 -5.25 -5.35
C VAL A 75 4.34 -5.56 -6.25
N HIS A 76 4.19 -5.38 -7.56
CA HIS A 76 5.27 -5.61 -8.51
C HIS A 76 5.69 -4.31 -9.20
N ALA A 77 6.99 -4.03 -9.21
CA ALA A 77 7.60 -2.93 -9.94
C ALA A 77 8.25 -3.47 -11.23
N PRO A 78 7.61 -3.32 -12.40
CA PRO A 78 8.07 -3.99 -13.64
C PRO A 78 9.45 -3.54 -14.11
N VAL A 79 9.79 -2.26 -13.89
CA VAL A 79 11.07 -1.69 -14.36
C VAL A 79 12.25 -2.23 -13.57
N THR A 80 12.12 -2.32 -12.24
CA THR A 80 13.16 -2.88 -11.37
C THR A 80 13.08 -4.40 -11.25
N LYS A 81 12.02 -5.02 -11.81
CA LYS A 81 11.75 -6.46 -11.68
C LYS A 81 11.72 -6.92 -10.23
N THR A 82 11.21 -6.05 -9.35
CA THR A 82 11.11 -6.31 -7.92
C THR A 82 9.66 -6.55 -7.54
N THR A 83 9.43 -7.56 -6.71
CA THR A 83 8.11 -7.92 -6.19
C THR A 83 8.16 -7.94 -4.67
N TRP A 84 7.22 -7.28 -4.02
CA TRP A 84 6.93 -7.38 -2.60
C TRP A 84 5.63 -8.13 -2.44
N PHE A 85 5.59 -9.11 -1.55
CA PHE A 85 4.37 -9.89 -1.30
C PHE A 85 4.35 -10.41 0.12
N GLY A 86 3.15 -10.62 0.66
CA GLY A 86 2.93 -11.12 2.01
C GLY A 86 1.63 -10.60 2.60
N GLY A 87 1.47 -10.76 3.90
CA GLY A 87 0.28 -10.32 4.63
C GLY A 87 0.13 -11.03 5.98
N ILE A 88 -1.07 -10.98 6.55
CA ILE A 88 -1.34 -11.60 7.85
C ILE A 88 -1.29 -13.14 7.81
N VAL A 89 -1.36 -13.73 6.63
CA VAL A 89 -1.36 -15.19 6.44
C VAL A 89 0.03 -15.76 6.20
N ILE A 90 0.96 -14.95 5.70
CA ILE A 90 2.37 -15.31 5.51
C ILE A 90 3.26 -14.10 5.78
N PRO A 91 4.47 -14.27 6.31
CA PRO A 91 5.45 -13.19 6.42
C PRO A 91 5.71 -12.54 5.06
N SER A 92 6.03 -11.24 5.09
CA SER A 92 6.33 -10.53 3.86
C SER A 92 7.73 -10.78 3.35
N GLU A 93 7.84 -10.91 2.03
CA GLU A 93 9.09 -11.13 1.31
C GLU A 93 9.26 -10.08 0.20
N ARG A 94 10.52 -9.77 -0.11
CA ARG A 94 10.94 -9.04 -1.30
C ARG A 94 11.72 -9.97 -2.21
N ARG A 95 11.38 -10.00 -3.51
CA ARG A 95 12.11 -10.70 -4.57
C ARG A 95 12.52 -9.70 -5.64
N GLY A 96 13.81 -9.67 -5.96
CA GLY A 96 14.38 -8.80 -6.97
C GLY A 96 15.57 -9.43 -7.66
N PRO A 97 16.18 -8.75 -8.65
CA PRO A 97 17.38 -9.23 -9.34
C PRO A 97 18.58 -9.45 -8.40
N ASP A 98 18.59 -8.77 -7.27
CA ASP A 98 19.59 -8.83 -6.21
C ASP A 98 19.34 -9.94 -5.17
N GLY A 99 18.25 -10.71 -5.31
CA GLY A 99 17.91 -11.83 -4.45
C GLY A 99 16.52 -11.77 -3.85
N THR A 100 16.29 -12.70 -2.91
CA THR A 100 15.03 -12.82 -2.15
C THR A 100 15.33 -12.76 -0.66
N GLY A 101 14.50 -12.08 0.10
CA GLY A 101 14.64 -11.97 1.55
C GLY A 101 13.31 -11.69 2.25
N LEU A 102 13.22 -12.15 3.49
CA LEU A 102 12.15 -11.73 4.40
C LEU A 102 12.27 -10.24 4.69
N MET A 103 11.13 -9.60 4.82
CA MET A 103 11.06 -8.18 5.16
C MET A 103 10.63 -7.99 6.60
N MET A 104 11.18 -6.94 7.18
CA MET A 104 10.77 -6.44 8.49
C MET A 104 10.88 -4.92 8.48
N VAL A 105 9.84 -4.26 8.97
CA VAL A 105 9.90 -2.82 9.23
C VAL A 105 11.05 -2.54 10.21
N ASN A 106 11.52 -1.29 10.25
CA ASN A 106 12.54 -0.90 11.21
C ASN A 106 11.99 -0.94 12.64
N PRO A 107 12.35 -1.95 13.47
CA PRO A 107 11.83 -2.10 14.82
C PRO A 107 12.57 -1.24 15.84
N SER A 108 13.66 -0.59 15.43
CA SER A 108 14.54 0.17 16.30
C SER A 108 13.87 1.44 16.83
N MET A 109 14.46 2.03 17.87
CA MET A 109 14.17 3.42 18.29
C MET A 109 14.07 4.31 17.05
N PRO A 110 13.19 5.34 17.06
CA PRO A 110 13.05 6.22 15.90
C PRO A 110 14.45 6.64 15.46
N PRO A 111 14.81 6.38 14.19
CA PRO A 111 16.11 6.82 13.70
C PRO A 111 16.15 8.35 13.77
N ASN A 112 17.31 8.88 13.95
CA ASN A 112 17.54 10.32 13.87
C ASN A 112 18.62 10.56 12.82
N PRO A 113 18.25 11.04 11.63
CA PRO A 113 16.93 11.53 11.18
C PRO A 113 15.90 10.41 10.91
N VAL A 114 14.60 10.76 11.05
CA VAL A 114 13.48 9.91 10.65
C VAL A 114 13.39 9.87 9.12
N ARG A 115 13.24 8.68 8.53
CA ARG A 115 13.12 8.53 7.07
C ARG A 115 11.67 8.64 6.64
N LEU A 116 11.27 9.86 6.19
CA LEU A 116 9.92 10.20 5.76
C LEU A 116 9.78 10.00 4.26
N VAL A 117 8.79 9.20 3.84
CA VAL A 117 8.46 9.03 2.42
C VAL A 117 7.39 10.01 2.00
N ALA A 118 7.59 10.66 0.86
CA ALA A 118 6.57 11.52 0.28
C ALA A 118 6.51 11.37 -1.26
N SER A 119 5.40 11.86 -1.84
CA SER A 119 5.27 11.98 -3.29
C SER A 119 6.33 12.93 -3.86
N GLY A 120 6.86 12.60 -5.03
CA GLY A 120 7.82 13.46 -5.74
C GLY A 120 7.23 14.79 -6.22
N THR A 121 5.90 14.89 -6.37
CA THR A 121 5.24 15.99 -7.10
C THR A 121 4.21 16.78 -6.30
N HIS A 122 3.69 16.26 -5.19
CA HIS A 122 2.61 16.90 -4.44
C HIS A 122 2.85 16.78 -2.93
N ARG A 123 3.24 17.89 -2.31
CA ARG A 123 3.19 18.09 -0.86
C ARG A 123 2.21 19.21 -0.59
N GLY A 124 1.20 18.91 0.22
CA GLY A 124 0.23 19.89 0.69
C GLY A 124 0.65 20.47 2.05
N GLU A 125 -0.14 21.40 2.56
CA GLU A 125 0.08 22.04 3.86
C GLU A 125 0.12 21.00 5.01
N LYS A 126 -0.74 19.98 4.98
CA LYS A 126 -0.76 18.90 5.98
C LYS A 126 0.52 18.04 5.95
N ASP A 127 1.07 17.77 4.77
CA ASP A 127 2.35 17.06 4.64
C ASP A 127 3.49 17.84 5.31
N GLU A 128 3.52 19.16 5.13
CA GLU A 128 4.52 20.02 5.76
C GLU A 128 4.35 20.11 7.27
N LEU A 129 3.11 20.25 7.75
CA LEU A 129 2.81 20.27 9.19
C LEU A 129 3.21 18.96 9.88
N PHE A 130 2.95 17.82 9.22
CA PHE A 130 3.38 16.53 9.74
C PHE A 130 4.91 16.43 9.80
N ALA A 131 5.59 16.81 8.72
CA ALA A 131 7.04 16.77 8.66
C ALA A 131 7.69 17.67 9.73
N GLN A 132 7.15 18.88 9.97
CA GLN A 132 7.64 19.79 11.01
C GLN A 132 7.55 19.17 12.42
N LYS A 133 6.49 18.39 12.72
CA LYS A 133 6.35 17.70 14.01
C LYS A 133 7.38 16.60 14.23
N LEU A 134 7.89 16.00 13.16
CA LEU A 134 8.93 14.97 13.27
C LEU A 134 10.28 15.55 13.71
N GLY A 135 10.49 16.87 13.54
CA GLY A 135 11.76 17.54 13.83
C GLY A 135 12.82 17.22 12.77
N ASN A 136 13.78 16.35 13.08
CA ASN A 136 14.85 15.98 12.15
C ASN A 136 14.44 14.80 11.28
N TYR A 137 14.30 14.99 9.96
CA TYR A 137 13.91 13.93 9.03
C TYR A 137 14.66 14.00 7.69
N ASP A 138 14.87 12.84 7.10
CA ASP A 138 15.33 12.69 5.72
C ASP A 138 14.13 12.40 4.81
N LEU A 139 14.01 13.15 3.73
CA LEU A 139 12.92 12.99 2.79
C LEU A 139 13.28 12.02 1.65
N VAL A 140 12.60 10.88 1.63
CA VAL A 140 12.68 9.90 0.54
C VAL A 140 11.56 10.16 -0.46
N ARG A 141 11.88 10.41 -1.72
CA ARG A 141 10.90 10.65 -2.78
C ARG A 141 10.65 9.38 -3.58
N MET A 142 9.38 8.94 -3.61
CA MET A 142 8.97 7.72 -4.30
C MET A 142 7.59 7.91 -4.92
N GLY A 143 7.31 7.20 -6.03
CA GLY A 143 5.99 7.12 -6.67
C GLY A 143 5.19 5.89 -6.26
N SER A 144 3.89 5.85 -6.61
CA SER A 144 3.05 4.66 -6.53
C SER A 144 3.04 3.98 -5.14
N SER A 145 2.66 2.72 -5.07
CA SER A 145 2.70 1.85 -3.88
C SER A 145 4.10 1.55 -3.37
N LEU A 146 5.15 1.88 -4.14
CA LEU A 146 6.55 1.76 -3.70
C LEU A 146 6.81 2.49 -2.38
N LYS A 147 6.08 3.58 -2.10
CA LYS A 147 6.17 4.34 -0.84
C LYS A 147 5.91 3.48 0.40
N ALA A 148 4.90 2.64 0.35
CA ALA A 148 4.60 1.72 1.44
C ALA A 148 5.55 0.51 1.46
N CYS A 149 5.98 0.03 0.28
CA CYS A 149 6.93 -1.09 0.19
C CYS A 149 8.28 -0.77 0.83
N ILE A 150 8.81 0.45 0.67
CA ILE A 150 10.09 0.83 1.30
C ILE A 150 9.97 1.01 2.83
N VAL A 151 8.77 1.29 3.37
CA VAL A 151 8.52 1.22 4.81
C VAL A 151 8.52 -0.24 5.25
N ALA A 152 7.82 -1.12 4.51
CA ALA A 152 7.75 -2.55 4.82
C ALA A 152 9.12 -3.24 4.84
N GLU A 153 10.05 -2.84 3.98
CA GLU A 153 11.42 -3.40 3.95
C GLU A 153 12.40 -2.73 4.93
N GLY A 154 11.93 -1.80 5.76
CA GLY A 154 12.77 -1.09 6.73
C GLY A 154 13.71 -0.03 6.12
N SER A 155 13.55 0.30 4.84
CA SER A 155 14.32 1.35 4.15
C SER A 155 13.78 2.75 4.42
N ALA A 156 12.55 2.86 4.95
CA ALA A 156 11.94 4.09 5.43
C ALA A 156 11.11 3.81 6.69
N ASP A 157 10.66 4.85 7.37
CA ASP A 157 9.97 4.73 8.66
C ASP A 157 8.50 5.13 8.59
N LEU A 158 8.18 6.14 7.77
CA LEU A 158 6.86 6.76 7.70
C LEU A 158 6.47 7.14 6.27
N TYR A 159 5.19 6.89 5.95
CA TYR A 159 4.54 7.41 4.74
C TYR A 159 3.14 7.94 5.11
N PRO A 160 2.97 9.24 5.40
CA PRO A 160 1.67 9.86 5.53
C PRO A 160 1.04 10.12 4.16
N ARG A 161 -0.27 10.01 4.06
CA ARG A 161 -1.02 10.32 2.85
C ARG A 161 -2.19 11.24 3.14
N PHE A 162 -2.10 12.49 2.70
CA PHE A 162 -3.13 13.53 2.83
C PHE A 162 -3.83 13.86 1.50
N GLY A 163 -3.52 13.15 0.43
CA GLY A 163 -4.18 13.31 -0.86
C GLY A 163 -5.11 12.14 -1.18
N PRO A 164 -6.04 12.31 -2.13
CA PRO A 164 -6.96 11.24 -2.52
C PRO A 164 -6.20 10.03 -3.09
N THR A 165 -6.69 8.85 -2.76
CA THR A 165 -6.29 7.55 -3.31
C THR A 165 -7.48 6.62 -3.30
N SER A 166 -7.48 5.63 -4.18
CA SER A 166 -8.47 4.56 -4.19
C SER A 166 -8.00 3.35 -3.37
N CYS A 167 -8.92 2.48 -3.02
CA CYS A 167 -8.62 1.27 -2.23
C CYS A 167 -7.54 0.39 -2.89
N TRP A 168 -7.57 0.23 -4.21
CA TRP A 168 -6.59 -0.57 -4.95
C TRP A 168 -5.17 0.04 -4.99
N ASP A 169 -5.02 1.36 -4.75
CA ASP A 169 -3.70 2.02 -4.71
C ASP A 169 -2.86 1.56 -3.49
N ILE A 170 -3.49 1.11 -2.40
CA ILE A 170 -2.78 0.84 -1.16
C ILE A 170 -3.03 -0.55 -0.55
N ALA A 171 -4.18 -1.20 -0.83
CA ALA A 171 -4.56 -2.44 -0.14
C ALA A 171 -3.51 -3.56 -0.27
N ALA A 172 -2.90 -3.74 -1.44
CA ALA A 172 -1.84 -4.72 -1.64
C ALA A 172 -0.61 -4.40 -0.78
N ALA A 173 -0.15 -3.15 -0.82
CA ALA A 173 0.97 -2.70 0.00
C ALA A 173 0.64 -2.70 1.50
N HIS A 174 -0.62 -2.45 1.90
CA HIS A 174 -1.08 -2.57 3.29
C HIS A 174 -0.89 -4.00 3.82
N ALA A 175 -1.32 -5.02 3.04
CA ALA A 175 -1.06 -6.41 3.42
C ALA A 175 0.44 -6.68 3.61
N VAL A 176 1.27 -6.22 2.66
CA VAL A 176 2.72 -6.37 2.71
C VAL A 176 3.32 -5.68 3.95
N VAL A 177 2.89 -4.46 4.27
CA VAL A 177 3.33 -3.73 5.48
C VAL A 177 2.96 -4.51 6.74
N SER A 178 1.71 -5.01 6.82
CA SER A 178 1.24 -5.80 7.96
C SER A 178 2.05 -7.10 8.15
N GLY A 179 2.33 -7.81 7.06
CA GLY A 179 3.15 -9.03 7.10
C GLY A 179 4.63 -8.79 7.43
N ALA A 180 5.10 -7.55 7.29
CA ALA A 180 6.43 -7.09 7.71
C ALA A 180 6.46 -6.55 9.16
N GLY A 181 5.31 -6.54 9.86
CA GLY A 181 5.19 -6.05 11.24
C GLY A 181 4.89 -4.55 11.38
N GLY A 182 4.65 -3.85 10.29
CA GLY A 182 4.23 -2.45 10.27
C GLY A 182 2.73 -2.27 10.39
N ILE A 183 2.29 -1.01 10.34
CA ILE A 183 0.89 -0.61 10.46
C ILE A 183 0.46 0.32 9.33
N VAL A 184 -0.83 0.27 8.99
CA VAL A 184 -1.50 1.26 8.14
C VAL A 184 -2.75 1.71 8.88
N VAL A 185 -2.81 2.99 9.26
CA VAL A 185 -3.87 3.51 10.11
C VAL A 185 -4.63 4.67 9.45
N ASP A 186 -5.90 4.76 9.78
CA ASP A 186 -6.82 5.82 9.38
C ASP A 186 -6.59 7.12 10.20
N PRO A 187 -7.34 8.22 9.95
CA PRO A 187 -7.20 9.46 10.71
C PRO A 187 -7.48 9.32 12.22
N SER A 188 -8.21 8.30 12.64
CA SER A 188 -8.47 8.02 14.07
C SER A 188 -7.40 7.15 14.73
N GLY A 189 -6.38 6.72 13.99
CA GLY A 189 -5.33 5.83 14.47
C GLY A 189 -5.72 4.35 14.51
N LYS A 190 -6.88 3.98 13.97
CA LYS A 190 -7.30 2.58 13.83
C LYS A 190 -6.73 1.99 12.55
N ASN A 191 -6.61 0.66 12.54
CA ASN A 191 -6.23 -0.04 11.32
C ASN A 191 -7.15 0.35 10.16
N LEU A 192 -6.57 0.72 9.02
CA LEU A 192 -7.31 1.12 7.83
C LEU A 192 -8.09 -0.09 7.30
N ASP A 193 -9.37 0.09 7.07
CA ASP A 193 -10.24 -0.83 6.37
C ASP A 193 -10.86 -0.15 5.14
N TYR A 194 -11.47 -0.94 4.28
CA TYR A 194 -11.85 -0.48 2.95
C TYR A 194 -13.33 -0.72 2.66
N ASP A 195 -13.90 0.16 1.83
CA ASP A 195 -15.11 -0.11 1.07
C ASP A 195 -14.70 -0.31 -0.38
N VAL A 196 -14.87 -1.52 -0.88
CA VAL A 196 -14.49 -1.86 -2.26
C VAL A 196 -15.67 -1.81 -3.25
N ILE A 197 -16.83 -1.31 -2.81
CA ILE A 197 -18.08 -1.35 -3.55
C ILE A 197 -18.63 0.05 -3.80
N GLU A 198 -18.98 0.76 -2.74
CA GLU A 198 -19.68 2.05 -2.83
C GLU A 198 -18.73 3.24 -2.72
N ASN A 199 -17.83 3.21 -1.75
CA ASN A 199 -16.87 4.30 -1.50
C ASN A 199 -15.43 3.81 -1.61
N ILE A 200 -14.96 3.71 -2.84
CA ILE A 200 -13.61 3.23 -3.16
C ILE A 200 -12.49 4.20 -2.73
N LEU A 201 -12.82 5.45 -2.38
CA LEU A 201 -11.82 6.44 -1.95
C LEU A 201 -11.41 6.20 -0.51
N ASN A 202 -10.11 6.15 -0.29
CA ASN A 202 -9.55 6.06 1.04
C ASN A 202 -9.68 7.38 1.82
N PRO A 203 -9.86 7.34 3.14
CA PRO A 203 -9.55 8.48 3.98
C PRO A 203 -8.04 8.79 3.92
N TYR A 204 -7.60 9.85 4.56
CA TYR A 204 -6.17 10.01 4.83
C TYR A 204 -5.64 8.80 5.62
N PHE A 205 -4.37 8.47 5.45
CA PHE A 205 -3.78 7.34 6.18
C PHE A 205 -2.29 7.56 6.45
N LEU A 206 -1.81 6.83 7.44
CA LEU A 206 -0.39 6.72 7.76
C LEU A 206 0.07 5.28 7.60
N VAL A 207 1.12 5.06 6.83
CA VAL A 207 1.93 3.83 6.86
C VAL A 207 3.11 4.08 7.79
N ALA A 208 3.32 3.21 8.77
CA ALA A 208 4.40 3.38 9.74
C ALA A 208 5.01 2.03 10.15
N ALA A 209 6.26 2.10 10.60
CA ALA A 209 6.96 0.94 11.12
C ALA A 209 6.30 0.37 12.40
N ASP A 210 5.67 1.23 13.21
CA ASP A 210 4.95 0.80 14.42
C ASP A 210 3.98 1.90 14.93
N ASN A 211 3.34 1.64 16.09
CA ASN A 211 2.32 2.49 16.68
C ASN A 211 2.83 3.81 17.31
N ARG A 212 4.13 4.00 17.50
CA ARG A 212 4.67 5.21 18.18
C ARG A 212 4.31 6.52 17.48
N TRP A 213 4.06 6.46 16.18
CA TRP A 213 3.73 7.61 15.34
C TRP A 213 2.23 7.92 15.28
N THR A 214 1.38 7.03 15.80
CA THR A 214 -0.07 7.14 15.69
C THR A 214 -0.62 8.34 16.47
N GLU A 215 -0.06 8.65 17.64
CA GLU A 215 -0.52 9.78 18.44
C GLU A 215 -0.31 11.13 17.74
N ASP A 216 0.85 11.34 17.15
CA ASP A 216 1.16 12.57 16.39
C ASP A 216 0.34 12.65 15.11
N TRP A 217 0.07 11.51 14.47
CA TRP A 217 -0.81 11.42 13.33
C TRP A 217 -2.24 11.86 13.66
N VAL A 218 -2.84 11.29 14.71
CA VAL A 218 -4.21 11.61 15.14
C VAL A 218 -4.38 13.09 15.52
N LYS A 219 -3.38 13.70 16.17
CA LYS A 219 -3.40 15.12 16.55
C LYS A 219 -3.38 16.09 15.37
N LEU A 220 -3.13 15.61 14.17
CA LEU A 220 -3.07 16.43 12.94
C LEU A 220 -4.35 16.37 12.08
N GLN A 221 -5.33 15.58 12.48
CA GLN A 221 -6.58 15.45 11.73
C GLN A 221 -7.56 16.55 12.11
#